data_c3a9709ef6646b14de07428b7822ff52
#
_entry.id   c3a9709ef6646b14de07428b7822ff52
#
_cell.length_a   1.000
_cell.length_b   1.000
_cell.length_c   1.000
_cell.angle_alpha   90.00
_cell.angle_beta   90.00
_cell.angle_gamma   90.00
#
_symmetry.space_group_name_H-M   'P 1'
#
loop_
_entity.id
_entity.type
_entity.pdbx_description
1 polymer ?
#
loop_
_entity_poly.entity_id
_entity_poly.type
_entity_poly.pdbx_seq_one_letter_code
_entity_poly.pdbx_strand_id
1 'polypeptide(L)'
;MKTRTLIGLLVLLTLTVSACTTAPTAAPTSRPVDLPQTEAQVPRVTAEEAKAALDNGTAVIVDVRILESFAAQHIQGALSIPLDGIEADPAGVKLDKDKWIITYCT
;
A
#
# COMPACT_ATOMS: atom_id res chain seq x y z
N MET A 1 3.84 82.33 -0.08
CA MET A 1 4.63 81.85 1.07
C MET A 1 4.61 80.35 1.13
N LYS A 2 5.78 79.81 0.96
CA LYS A 2 6.20 78.42 1.31
C LYS A 2 5.48 77.24 0.65
N THR A 3 5.96 76.96 -0.49
CA THR A 3 5.91 75.69 -1.20
C THR A 3 6.40 74.56 -0.29
N ARG A 4 5.54 73.67 0.08
CA ARG A 4 5.96 72.44 0.76
C ARG A 4 5.80 71.31 -0.21
N THR A 5 6.92 70.93 -0.75
CA THR A 5 7.15 69.83 -1.64
C THR A 5 6.74 68.54 -0.93
N LEU A 6 5.64 67.94 -1.32
CA LEU A 6 5.24 66.59 -0.95
C LEU A 6 6.02 65.60 -1.80
N ILE A 7 7.10 65.12 -1.23
CA ILE A 7 7.80 63.97 -1.78
C ILE A 7 6.94 62.75 -1.47
N GLY A 8 6.17 62.37 -2.45
CA GLY A 8 5.43 61.10 -2.43
C GLY A 8 6.40 59.94 -2.46
N LEU A 9 6.64 59.32 -1.31
CA LEU A 9 7.37 58.08 -1.26
C LEU A 9 6.46 56.98 -1.79
N LEU A 10 6.66 56.65 -3.07
CA LEU A 10 6.03 55.53 -3.72
C LEU A 10 6.65 54.22 -3.17
N VAL A 11 6.06 53.70 -2.10
CA VAL A 11 6.42 52.38 -1.59
C VAL A 11 5.83 51.36 -2.58
N LEU A 12 6.67 50.88 -3.47
CA LEU A 12 6.35 49.78 -4.36
C LEU A 12 6.32 48.52 -3.54
N LEU A 13 5.12 48.16 -3.05
CA LEU A 13 4.87 46.91 -2.35
C LEU A 13 4.87 45.79 -3.40
N THR A 14 6.02 45.17 -3.64
CA THR A 14 6.13 43.97 -4.45
C THR A 14 5.53 42.80 -3.69
N LEU A 15 4.27 42.47 -3.97
CA LEU A 15 3.69 41.20 -3.57
C LEU A 15 4.42 40.08 -4.32
N THR A 16 5.33 39.42 -3.64
CA THR A 16 5.86 38.14 -4.10
C THR A 16 4.79 37.08 -3.88
N VAL A 17 4.02 36.78 -4.92
CA VAL A 17 3.15 35.62 -4.94
C VAL A 17 4.05 34.40 -4.97
N SER A 18 4.25 33.78 -3.80
CA SER A 18 4.88 32.47 -3.70
C SER A 18 3.90 31.45 -4.27
N ALA A 19 4.04 31.14 -5.54
CA ALA A 19 3.34 30.05 -6.16
C ALA A 19 3.87 28.73 -5.55
N CYS A 20 3.13 28.19 -4.60
CA CYS A 20 3.30 26.80 -4.20
C CYS A 20 2.94 25.94 -5.41
N THR A 21 3.94 25.58 -6.18
CA THR A 21 3.82 24.55 -7.20
C THR A 21 3.63 23.22 -6.46
N THR A 22 2.39 22.83 -6.23
CA THR A 22 2.10 21.45 -5.86
C THR A 22 2.50 20.62 -7.07
N ALA A 23 3.65 19.96 -6.96
CA ALA A 23 4.04 18.95 -7.92
C ALA A 23 2.90 17.92 -7.98
N PRO A 24 2.41 17.54 -9.17
CA PRO A 24 1.44 16.47 -9.24
C PRO A 24 2.10 15.24 -8.65
N THR A 25 1.57 14.76 -7.53
CA THR A 25 1.92 13.43 -7.02
C THR A 25 1.58 12.47 -8.14
N ALA A 26 2.61 11.96 -8.81
CA ALA A 26 2.43 10.93 -9.81
C ALA A 26 1.66 9.80 -9.14
N ALA A 27 0.45 9.55 -9.61
CA ALA A 27 -0.29 8.36 -9.22
C ALA A 27 0.65 7.16 -9.44
N PRO A 28 0.69 6.18 -8.53
CA PRO A 28 1.51 5.00 -8.74
C PRO A 28 1.09 4.40 -10.07
N THR A 29 1.99 4.47 -11.04
CA THR A 29 1.80 3.81 -12.32
C THR A 29 1.65 2.34 -12.00
N SER A 30 0.44 1.83 -12.10
CA SER A 30 0.19 0.40 -11.97
C SER A 30 0.99 -0.27 -13.09
N ARG A 31 2.19 -0.74 -12.73
CA ARG A 31 2.97 -1.58 -13.64
C ARG A 31 2.07 -2.75 -13.99
N PRO A 32 1.92 -3.12 -15.27
CA PRO A 32 1.20 -4.33 -15.62
C PRO A 32 1.84 -5.47 -14.83
N VAL A 33 1.15 -5.96 -13.82
CA VAL A 33 1.58 -7.15 -13.11
C VAL A 33 1.22 -8.28 -14.06
N ASP A 34 2.23 -8.92 -14.59
CA ASP A 34 2.04 -10.15 -15.38
C ASP A 34 1.56 -11.23 -14.40
N LEU A 35 0.25 -11.34 -14.29
CA LEU A 35 -0.37 -12.26 -13.34
C LEU A 35 -0.13 -13.70 -13.81
N PRO A 36 0.26 -14.61 -12.91
CA PRO A 36 0.37 -16.02 -13.21
C PRO A 36 -0.92 -16.55 -13.86
N GLN A 37 -0.80 -17.19 -15.00
CA GLN A 37 -1.92 -17.79 -15.73
C GLN A 37 -2.11 -19.27 -15.39
N THR A 38 -1.12 -19.87 -14.75
CA THR A 38 -1.12 -21.27 -14.32
C THR A 38 -0.49 -21.38 -12.94
N GLU A 39 -0.83 -22.45 -12.24
CA GLU A 39 -0.25 -22.75 -10.91
C GLU A 39 1.29 -22.85 -10.96
N ALA A 40 1.84 -23.38 -12.02
CA ALA A 40 3.29 -23.52 -12.20
C ALA A 40 4.04 -22.18 -12.27
N GLN A 41 3.36 -21.09 -12.61
CA GLN A 41 3.91 -19.74 -12.67
C GLN A 41 3.82 -18.99 -11.32
N VAL A 42 3.09 -19.55 -10.34
CA VAL A 42 2.97 -18.94 -9.02
C VAL A 42 4.28 -19.15 -8.26
N PRO A 43 4.95 -18.06 -7.78
CA PRO A 43 6.14 -18.21 -6.95
C PRO A 43 5.83 -19.01 -5.68
N ARG A 44 6.72 -19.92 -5.34
CA ARG A 44 6.61 -20.73 -4.12
C ARG A 44 7.75 -20.40 -3.18
N VAL A 45 7.50 -20.53 -1.90
CA VAL A 45 8.48 -20.32 -0.83
C VAL A 45 8.54 -21.55 0.05
N THR A 46 9.68 -21.75 0.69
CA THR A 46 9.82 -22.82 1.68
C THR A 46 9.15 -22.44 3.01
N ALA A 47 8.86 -23.41 3.85
CA ALA A 47 8.30 -23.16 5.17
C ALA A 47 9.27 -22.33 6.04
N GLU A 48 10.58 -22.57 5.90
CA GLU A 48 11.63 -21.82 6.61
C GLU A 48 11.67 -20.35 6.21
N GLU A 49 11.58 -20.07 4.90
CA GLU A 49 11.53 -18.69 4.38
C GLU A 49 10.27 -17.98 4.86
N ALA A 50 9.13 -18.64 4.77
CA ALA A 50 7.85 -18.08 5.21
C ALA A 50 7.88 -17.78 6.73
N LYS A 51 8.41 -18.71 7.53
CA LYS A 51 8.55 -18.50 8.97
C LYS A 51 9.48 -17.34 9.30
N ALA A 52 10.65 -17.27 8.65
CA ALA A 52 11.60 -16.18 8.88
C ALA A 52 10.99 -14.82 8.51
N ALA A 53 10.24 -14.73 7.41
CA ALA A 53 9.58 -13.51 6.98
C ALA A 53 8.45 -13.10 7.94
N LEU A 54 7.70 -14.06 8.47
CA LEU A 54 6.69 -13.80 9.50
C LEU A 54 7.32 -13.29 10.80
N ASP A 55 8.34 -13.97 11.29
CA ASP A 55 9.04 -13.63 12.54
C ASP A 55 9.69 -12.23 12.47
N ASN A 56 10.19 -11.84 11.30
CA ASN A 56 10.76 -10.51 11.04
C ASN A 56 9.70 -9.43 10.80
N GLY A 57 8.43 -9.79 10.71
CA GLY A 57 7.32 -8.86 10.43
C GLY A 57 7.29 -8.34 8.99
N THR A 58 8.04 -8.94 8.06
CA THR A 58 8.09 -8.55 6.64
C THR A 58 7.05 -9.24 5.78
N ALA A 59 6.41 -10.30 6.30
CA ALA A 59 5.33 -11.01 5.63
C ALA A 59 4.08 -11.12 6.48
N VAL A 60 2.96 -11.34 5.80
CA VAL A 60 1.69 -11.78 6.38
C VAL A 60 1.38 -13.15 5.79
N ILE A 61 1.08 -14.12 6.65
CA ILE A 61 0.66 -15.46 6.22
C ILE A 61 -0.87 -15.51 6.24
N VAL A 62 -1.45 -15.97 5.15
CA VAL A 62 -2.89 -16.05 4.95
C VAL A 62 -3.30 -17.49 4.69
N ASP A 63 -4.18 -18.00 5.52
CA ASP A 63 -4.85 -19.27 5.33
C ASP A 63 -6.10 -19.05 4.48
N VAL A 64 -6.09 -19.60 3.28
CA VAL A 64 -7.22 -19.46 2.33
C VAL A 64 -8.19 -20.65 2.35
N ARG A 65 -7.99 -21.58 3.30
CA ARG A 65 -8.90 -22.71 3.52
C ARG A 65 -10.20 -22.25 4.16
N ILE A 66 -11.18 -23.14 4.19
CA ILE A 66 -12.44 -22.89 4.90
C ILE A 66 -12.20 -22.67 6.41
N LEU A 67 -13.09 -21.94 7.04
CA LEU A 67 -12.95 -21.53 8.45
C LEU A 67 -12.81 -22.73 9.41
N GLU A 68 -13.49 -23.83 9.13
CA GLU A 68 -13.41 -25.05 9.95
C GLU A 68 -11.99 -25.63 9.95
N SER A 69 -11.31 -25.61 8.82
CA SER A 69 -9.91 -26.08 8.73
C SER A 69 -8.96 -25.16 9.50
N PHE A 70 -9.17 -23.86 9.40
CA PHE A 70 -8.41 -22.89 10.18
C PHE A 70 -8.62 -23.09 11.69
N ALA A 71 -9.87 -23.27 12.13
CA ALA A 71 -10.20 -23.45 13.54
C ALA A 71 -9.62 -24.75 14.10
N ALA A 72 -9.57 -25.81 13.30
CA ALA A 72 -9.00 -27.08 13.71
C ALA A 72 -7.47 -27.01 13.89
N GLN A 73 -6.77 -26.42 12.92
CA GLN A 73 -5.32 -26.24 12.97
C GLN A 73 -4.87 -25.19 11.95
N HIS A 74 -4.02 -24.28 12.34
CA HIS A 74 -3.44 -23.26 11.45
C HIS A 74 -2.03 -22.87 11.86
N ILE A 75 -1.32 -22.17 11.00
CA ILE A 75 0.00 -21.60 11.31
C ILE A 75 -0.18 -20.45 12.31
N GLN A 76 0.55 -20.50 13.42
CA GLN A 76 0.49 -19.44 14.42
C GLN A 76 0.79 -18.08 13.81
N GLY A 77 -0.11 -17.11 13.99
CA GLY A 77 0.00 -15.77 13.43
C GLY A 77 -0.57 -15.63 12.02
N ALA A 78 -1.08 -16.70 11.40
CA ALA A 78 -1.77 -16.60 10.12
C ALA A 78 -3.15 -15.94 10.26
N LEU A 79 -3.56 -15.22 9.22
CA LEU A 79 -4.89 -14.67 9.08
C LEU A 79 -5.79 -15.65 8.33
N SER A 80 -7.03 -15.83 8.79
CA SER A 80 -8.03 -16.61 8.06
C SER A 80 -8.76 -15.72 7.07
N ILE A 81 -8.53 -15.95 5.79
CA ILE A 81 -9.23 -15.27 4.69
C ILE A 81 -9.60 -16.33 3.66
N PRO A 82 -10.74 -17.00 3.83
CA PRO A 82 -11.17 -18.07 2.93
C PRO A 82 -11.27 -17.62 1.47
N LEU A 83 -10.89 -18.50 0.55
CA LEU A 83 -10.83 -18.21 -0.89
C LEU A 83 -12.16 -17.74 -1.45
N ASP A 84 -13.28 -18.35 -1.05
CA ASP A 84 -14.61 -17.96 -1.46
C ASP A 84 -14.95 -16.51 -1.07
N GLY A 85 -14.49 -16.04 0.09
CA GLY A 85 -14.62 -14.65 0.51
C GLY A 85 -13.78 -13.71 -0.35
N ILE A 86 -12.59 -14.12 -0.75
CA ILE A 86 -11.73 -13.34 -1.66
C ILE A 86 -12.37 -13.23 -3.05
N GLU A 87 -12.92 -14.32 -3.56
CA GLU A 87 -13.59 -14.37 -4.87
C GLU A 87 -14.87 -13.52 -4.89
N ALA A 88 -15.63 -13.53 -3.78
CA ALA A 88 -16.87 -12.77 -3.67
C ALA A 88 -16.63 -11.25 -3.60
N ASP A 89 -15.62 -10.81 -2.85
CA ASP A 89 -15.26 -9.40 -2.68
C ASP A 89 -13.74 -9.19 -2.57
N PRO A 90 -13.01 -9.22 -3.69
CA PRO A 90 -11.56 -8.99 -3.68
C PRO A 90 -11.17 -7.61 -3.13
N ALA A 91 -12.03 -6.61 -3.32
CA ALA A 91 -11.78 -5.25 -2.84
C ALA A 91 -11.97 -5.11 -1.32
N GLY A 92 -12.78 -5.98 -0.73
CA GLY A 92 -13.02 -6.05 0.70
C GLY A 92 -11.86 -6.63 1.51
N VAL A 93 -10.93 -7.34 0.86
CA VAL A 93 -9.76 -7.93 1.53
C VAL A 93 -8.82 -6.85 2.02
N LYS A 94 -8.65 -6.76 3.34
CA LYS A 94 -7.79 -5.77 4.00
C LYS A 94 -6.48 -6.42 4.40
N LEU A 95 -5.47 -6.30 3.53
CA LEU A 95 -4.10 -6.73 3.77
C LEU A 95 -3.15 -5.55 3.60
N ASP A 96 -2.07 -5.57 4.37
CA ASP A 96 -0.98 -4.62 4.23
C ASP A 96 -0.21 -4.95 2.93
N LYS A 97 -0.38 -4.10 1.91
CA LYS A 97 0.21 -4.30 0.59
C LYS A 97 1.71 -3.99 0.53
N ASP A 98 2.25 -3.39 1.59
CA ASP A 98 3.69 -3.13 1.72
C ASP A 98 4.44 -4.35 2.27
N LYS A 99 3.70 -5.36 2.72
CA LYS A 99 4.25 -6.63 3.19
C LYS A 99 4.14 -7.73 2.12
N TRP A 100 5.03 -8.68 2.24
CA TRP A 100 4.93 -9.90 1.45
C TRP A 100 3.73 -10.73 1.90
N ILE A 101 2.82 -11.03 1.00
CA ILE A 101 1.63 -11.82 1.30
C ILE A 101 1.90 -13.26 0.87
N ILE A 102 1.93 -14.17 1.82
CA ILE A 102 2.16 -15.61 1.60
C ILE A 102 0.86 -16.34 1.92
N THR A 103 0.30 -17.01 0.92
CA THR A 103 -0.91 -17.81 1.10
C THR A 103 -0.58 -19.28 1.22
N TYR A 104 -1.37 -20.04 1.95
CA TYR A 104 -1.29 -21.51 1.96
C TYR A 104 -2.67 -22.14 1.95
N CYS A 105 -2.73 -23.32 1.31
CA CYS A 105 -3.86 -24.24 1.34
C CYS A 105 -3.33 -25.69 1.41
N THR A 106 -4.04 -26.58 2.03
CA THR A 106 -3.73 -28.02 2.07
C THR A 106 -5.00 -28.83 2.01
#